data_8e448954c59eeface7323e73e4cd320a
#
_entry.id   8e448954c59eeface7323e73e4cd320a
#
_cell.length_a   1.000
_cell.length_b   1.000
_cell.length_c   1.000
_cell.angle_alpha   90.00
_cell.angle_beta   90.00
_cell.angle_gamma   90.00
#
_symmetry.space_group_name_H-M   'P 1'
#
loop_
_entity.id
_entity.type
_entity.pdbx_description
1 polymer ?
#
loop_
_entity_poly.entity_id
_entity_poly.type
_entity_poly.pdbx_seq_one_letter_code
_entity_poly.pdbx_strand_id
1 'polypeptide(L)'
;MPFALLAQNHSIEINSDAGIFNSAFSVETILNSLDYIDDTQKMELLNSMSDENTIYLDINNEIKYSSPKGMSIALGNHVNMYGKFGKEIFRLALYGNTSMLGEEINLLPLEGFLYHYSDITLGYTFTDKFSASLSFIAGHQFVSGEFSRLTISSGEYGESFGYDVSVEGVEVGDWEDYIDNSSNLFFNDGKLGDLFNTNGTGVSLGLDYKDEMYGGNYQLSVRDLGFINWDEESTNHFEIINSDELEPIQIDDIDNIDSDSYFSELDTLEGLFQPYLESHRFVLPTRISGFFNKAVLSNLIDAYTVSFDHRISMYDVPRFSLDLHKSFKQHEFIFGYHLGGLEKNGLQFKYHFNSKNIQFSLYTKNANSIDVASSNGYHVGLGLAYTFKNK
;
A
#
# COMPACT_ATOMS: atom_id res chain seq x y z
N MET A 1 -28.19 -5.24 -9.00
CA MET A 1 -28.13 -4.78 -10.41
C MET A 1 -28.09 -3.24 -10.51
N PRO A 2 -27.03 -2.55 -10.11
CA PRO A 2 -26.96 -1.09 -10.36
C PRO A 2 -26.27 -0.71 -11.67
N PHE A 3 -25.39 -1.54 -12.21
CA PHE A 3 -24.54 -1.13 -13.33
C PHE A 3 -25.18 -1.15 -14.73
N ALA A 4 -26.25 -1.89 -14.93
CA ALA A 4 -26.92 -1.95 -16.25
C ALA A 4 -27.73 -0.67 -16.60
N LEU A 5 -28.07 0.17 -15.61
CA LEU A 5 -28.79 1.43 -15.84
C LEU A 5 -27.87 2.61 -16.22
N LEU A 6 -26.57 2.51 -15.96
CA LEU A 6 -25.59 3.56 -16.25
C LEU A 6 -25.25 3.66 -17.74
N ALA A 7 -25.40 2.56 -18.51
CA ALA A 7 -25.04 2.49 -19.94
C ALA A 7 -25.90 3.40 -20.87
N GLN A 8 -27.00 3.99 -20.38
CA GLN A 8 -27.86 4.89 -21.16
C GLN A 8 -27.80 6.35 -20.72
N ASN A 9 -27.07 6.68 -19.69
CA ASN A 9 -27.01 8.01 -19.09
C ASN A 9 -25.55 8.45 -18.92
N HIS A 10 -25.35 9.75 -18.75
CA HIS A 10 -24.09 10.29 -18.29
C HIS A 10 -23.95 10.04 -16.78
N SER A 11 -22.75 9.72 -16.31
CA SER A 11 -22.46 9.66 -14.88
C SER A 11 -21.17 10.40 -14.53
N ILE A 12 -21.14 10.94 -13.32
CA ILE A 12 -19.93 11.38 -12.65
C ILE A 12 -19.81 10.56 -11.38
N GLU A 13 -18.64 9.99 -11.17
CA GLU A 13 -18.32 9.11 -10.04
C GLU A 13 -17.09 9.67 -9.32
N ILE A 14 -17.14 9.70 -8.00
CA ILE A 14 -16.01 10.06 -7.13
C ILE A 14 -15.82 8.89 -6.19
N ASN A 15 -14.63 8.33 -6.21
CA ASN A 15 -14.22 7.21 -5.36
C ASN A 15 -12.98 7.64 -4.58
N SER A 16 -12.97 7.32 -3.30
CA SER A 16 -11.81 7.53 -2.43
C SER A 16 -11.71 6.33 -1.51
N ASP A 17 -10.59 5.65 -1.51
CA ASP A 17 -10.30 4.60 -0.56
C ASP A 17 -8.90 4.71 0.00
N ALA A 18 -8.78 4.36 1.28
CA ALA A 18 -7.54 4.34 2.00
C ALA A 18 -7.47 3.09 2.88
N GLY A 19 -6.34 2.41 2.83
CA GLY A 19 -6.06 1.23 3.63
C GLY A 19 -4.65 1.25 4.17
N ILE A 20 -4.52 0.89 5.43
CA ILE A 20 -3.24 0.60 6.07
C ILE A 20 -3.33 -0.77 6.73
N PHE A 21 -2.31 -1.56 6.61
CA PHE A 21 -2.20 -2.85 7.24
C PHE A 21 -0.77 -3.10 7.69
N ASN A 22 -0.63 -3.80 8.82
CA ASN A 22 0.64 -4.22 9.38
C ASN A 22 0.44 -5.59 10.06
N SER A 23 1.24 -6.58 9.69
CA SER A 23 1.09 -7.92 10.23
C SER A 23 1.69 -8.10 11.64
N ALA A 24 2.50 -7.14 12.10
CA ALA A 24 3.27 -7.27 13.34
C ALA A 24 2.47 -6.86 14.59
N PHE A 25 1.75 -5.73 14.54
CA PHE A 25 1.11 -5.18 15.74
C PHE A 25 -0.23 -4.51 15.46
N SER A 26 -1.04 -4.39 16.51
CA SER A 26 -2.29 -3.64 16.46
C SER A 26 -2.05 -2.13 16.43
N VAL A 27 -3.08 -1.39 16.02
CA VAL A 27 -3.06 0.08 16.08
C VAL A 27 -2.85 0.57 17.52
N GLU A 28 -3.46 -0.10 18.50
CA GLU A 28 -3.28 0.19 19.93
C GLU A 28 -1.80 0.07 20.34
N THR A 29 -1.13 -0.97 19.87
CA THR A 29 0.30 -1.18 20.14
C THR A 29 1.12 -0.02 19.58
N ILE A 30 0.83 0.43 18.35
CA ILE A 30 1.52 1.56 17.74
C ILE A 30 1.28 2.85 18.54
N LEU A 31 0.03 3.12 18.93
CA LEU A 31 -0.32 4.32 19.67
C LEU A 31 0.30 4.34 21.08
N ASN A 32 0.29 3.19 21.76
CA ASN A 32 0.89 3.06 23.09
C ASN A 32 2.43 3.09 23.06
N SER A 33 3.05 2.75 21.93
CA SER A 33 4.51 2.81 21.78
C SER A 33 5.05 4.24 21.62
N LEU A 34 4.18 5.23 21.47
CA LEU A 34 4.56 6.66 21.52
C LEU A 34 4.92 7.11 22.95
N ASP A 35 4.50 6.35 23.97
CA ASP A 35 4.87 6.53 25.35
C ASP A 35 6.02 5.56 25.74
N TYR A 36 6.43 5.62 27.02
CA TYR A 36 7.45 4.68 27.52
C TYR A 36 6.94 3.24 27.49
N ILE A 37 7.69 2.33 26.83
CA ILE A 37 7.39 0.89 26.77
C ILE A 37 8.24 0.18 27.81
N ASP A 38 7.60 -0.52 28.77
CA ASP A 38 8.29 -1.35 29.74
C ASP A 38 8.73 -2.71 29.12
N ASP A 39 9.58 -3.46 29.85
CA ASP A 39 10.15 -4.72 29.36
C ASP A 39 9.08 -5.81 29.11
N THR A 40 7.96 -5.77 29.84
CA THR A 40 6.83 -6.70 29.62
C THR A 40 6.16 -6.42 28.30
N GLN A 41 5.88 -5.16 28.02
CA GLN A 41 5.29 -4.68 26.77
C GLN A 41 6.21 -4.95 25.58
N LYS A 42 7.53 -4.75 25.71
CA LYS A 42 8.50 -5.09 24.66
C LYS A 42 8.46 -6.58 24.33
N MET A 43 8.39 -7.43 25.36
CA MET A 43 8.34 -8.87 25.18
C MET A 43 7.03 -9.33 24.55
N GLU A 44 5.89 -8.76 24.96
CA GLU A 44 4.59 -9.01 24.35
C GLU A 44 4.57 -8.59 22.88
N LEU A 45 5.14 -7.42 22.58
CA LEU A 45 5.27 -6.92 21.21
C LEU A 45 6.05 -7.91 20.33
N LEU A 46 7.24 -8.31 20.74
CA LEU A 46 8.07 -9.25 19.99
C LEU A 46 7.41 -10.63 19.86
N ASN A 47 6.68 -11.10 20.87
CA ASN A 47 5.98 -12.37 20.82
C ASN A 47 4.77 -12.35 19.88
N SER A 48 4.18 -11.19 19.63
CA SER A 48 3.09 -11.03 18.67
C SER A 48 3.56 -11.04 17.21
N MET A 49 4.85 -10.77 16.96
CA MET A 49 5.42 -10.73 15.62
C MET A 49 5.76 -12.12 15.08
N SER A 50 5.58 -12.27 13.77
CA SER A 50 6.14 -13.39 13.00
C SER A 50 7.63 -13.14 12.71
N ASP A 51 8.37 -14.17 12.27
CA ASP A 51 9.76 -13.98 11.84
C ASP A 51 9.84 -13.01 10.65
N GLU A 52 8.84 -13.09 9.74
CA GLU A 52 8.63 -12.14 8.64
C GLU A 52 7.33 -11.39 8.82
N ASN A 53 7.38 -10.08 8.67
CA ASN A 53 6.22 -9.19 8.80
C ASN A 53 6.09 -8.31 7.58
N THR A 54 4.87 -7.80 7.35
CA THR A 54 4.56 -6.93 6.22
C THR A 54 3.87 -5.66 6.70
N ILE A 55 4.16 -4.56 6.01
CA ILE A 55 3.42 -3.30 6.11
C ILE A 55 2.91 -2.90 4.73
N TYR A 56 1.73 -2.29 4.70
CA TYR A 56 1.08 -1.91 3.47
C TYR A 56 0.27 -0.64 3.67
N LEU A 57 0.34 0.27 2.70
CA LEU A 57 -0.50 1.47 2.58
C LEU A 57 -1.05 1.54 1.15
N ASP A 58 -2.33 1.82 1.01
CA ASP A 58 -3.00 1.99 -0.28
C ASP A 58 -3.98 3.15 -0.18
N ILE A 59 -3.73 4.23 -0.92
CA ILE A 59 -4.61 5.40 -1.00
C ILE A 59 -4.92 5.63 -2.46
N ASN A 60 -6.20 5.57 -2.81
CA ASN A 60 -6.67 5.75 -4.17
C ASN A 60 -7.82 6.75 -4.21
N ASN A 61 -7.68 7.77 -5.03
CA ASN A 61 -8.71 8.76 -5.27
C ASN A 61 -8.97 8.81 -6.78
N GLU A 62 -10.22 8.75 -7.19
CA GLU A 62 -10.60 8.80 -8.60
C GLU A 62 -11.85 9.67 -8.80
N ILE A 63 -11.82 10.51 -9.83
CA ILE A 63 -12.99 11.19 -10.36
C ILE A 63 -13.17 10.73 -11.79
N LYS A 64 -14.33 10.12 -12.10
CA LYS A 64 -14.62 9.54 -13.40
C LYS A 64 -15.89 10.08 -14.00
N TYR A 65 -15.85 10.46 -15.27
CA TYR A 65 -17.00 10.73 -16.09
C TYR A 65 -17.22 9.59 -17.08
N SER A 66 -18.47 9.14 -17.24
CA SER A 66 -18.86 8.13 -18.23
C SER A 66 -20.00 8.64 -19.10
N SER A 67 -19.92 8.37 -20.40
CA SER A 67 -20.93 8.75 -21.40
C SER A 67 -21.80 7.55 -21.79
N PRO A 68 -23.03 7.81 -22.29
CA PRO A 68 -23.91 6.76 -22.81
C PRO A 68 -23.34 5.96 -24.00
N LYS A 69 -22.32 6.53 -24.67
CA LYS A 69 -21.66 5.90 -25.82
C LYS A 69 -20.54 4.95 -25.44
N GLY A 70 -20.41 4.63 -24.16
CA GLY A 70 -19.37 3.73 -23.64
C GLY A 70 -17.99 4.36 -23.45
N MET A 71 -17.84 5.66 -23.71
CA MET A 71 -16.58 6.39 -23.42
C MET A 71 -16.54 6.82 -21.96
N SER A 72 -15.37 6.74 -21.35
CA SER A 72 -15.11 7.32 -20.01
C SER A 72 -13.76 8.02 -19.97
N ILE A 73 -13.67 9.00 -19.08
CA ILE A 73 -12.42 9.65 -18.70
C ILE A 73 -12.37 9.71 -17.17
N ALA A 74 -11.23 9.40 -16.60
CA ALA A 74 -10.99 9.50 -15.17
C ALA A 74 -9.70 10.25 -14.89
N LEU A 75 -9.64 10.87 -13.72
CA LEU A 75 -8.45 11.45 -13.11
C LEU A 75 -8.23 10.68 -11.81
N GLY A 76 -7.07 10.09 -11.65
CA GLY A 76 -6.66 9.32 -10.49
C GLY A 76 -5.48 9.93 -9.74
N ASN A 77 -5.38 9.63 -8.45
CA ASN A 77 -4.22 9.89 -7.62
C ASN A 77 -4.02 8.68 -6.69
N HIS A 78 -2.81 8.13 -6.68
CA HIS A 78 -2.49 6.84 -6.10
C HIS A 78 -1.22 6.91 -5.28
N VAL A 79 -1.30 6.52 -4.01
CA VAL A 79 -0.13 6.31 -3.14
C VAL A 79 -0.16 4.88 -2.66
N ASN A 80 0.93 4.16 -2.90
CA ASN A 80 1.05 2.78 -2.48
C ASN A 80 2.41 2.56 -1.82
N MET A 81 2.40 1.85 -0.71
CA MET A 81 3.59 1.39 -0.01
C MET A 81 3.44 -0.09 0.31
N TYR A 82 4.51 -0.80 0.16
CA TYR A 82 4.65 -2.18 0.58
C TYR A 82 6.03 -2.41 1.16
N GLY A 83 6.12 -3.13 2.27
CA GLY A 83 7.39 -3.50 2.88
C GLY A 83 7.31 -4.83 3.60
N LYS A 84 8.42 -5.55 3.58
CA LYS A 84 8.69 -6.72 4.43
C LYS A 84 9.82 -6.40 5.39
N PHE A 85 9.72 -6.88 6.62
CA PHE A 85 10.76 -6.69 7.63
C PHE A 85 10.82 -7.88 8.59
N GLY A 86 12.04 -8.14 9.06
CA GLY A 86 12.33 -9.18 10.02
C GLY A 86 11.98 -8.76 11.45
N LYS A 87 11.59 -9.71 12.31
CA LYS A 87 11.34 -9.50 13.74
C LYS A 87 12.59 -8.98 14.47
N GLU A 88 13.78 -9.40 14.06
CA GLU A 88 15.03 -9.07 14.71
C GLU A 88 15.39 -7.59 14.65
N ILE A 89 14.90 -6.85 13.61
CA ILE A 89 15.03 -5.39 13.55
C ILE A 89 14.36 -4.75 14.76
N PHE A 90 13.17 -5.21 15.15
CA PHE A 90 12.46 -4.70 16.31
C PHE A 90 13.11 -5.13 17.62
N ARG A 91 13.67 -6.36 17.69
CA ARG A 91 14.46 -6.78 18.85
C ARG A 91 15.63 -5.84 19.09
N LEU A 92 16.36 -5.51 18.03
CA LEU A 92 17.45 -4.54 18.08
C LEU A 92 16.96 -3.15 18.51
N ALA A 93 15.89 -2.65 17.91
CA ALA A 93 15.34 -1.31 18.22
C ALA A 93 14.84 -1.19 19.67
N LEU A 94 14.25 -2.28 20.24
CA LEU A 94 13.65 -2.26 21.58
C LEU A 94 14.65 -2.51 22.71
N TYR A 95 15.67 -3.34 22.48
CA TYR A 95 16.61 -3.75 23.51
C TYR A 95 18.05 -3.30 23.24
N GLY A 96 18.31 -2.72 22.07
CA GLY A 96 19.67 -2.34 21.66
C GLY A 96 20.57 -3.57 21.49
N ASN A 97 21.87 -3.32 21.46
CA ASN A 97 22.89 -4.34 21.30
C ASN A 97 23.07 -5.27 22.53
N THR A 98 22.56 -4.89 23.71
CA THR A 98 22.69 -5.69 24.94
C THR A 98 21.98 -7.05 24.85
N SER A 99 20.96 -7.19 23.99
CA SER A 99 20.28 -8.45 23.76
C SER A 99 21.00 -9.38 22.79
N MET A 100 22.19 -8.97 22.29
CA MET A 100 22.90 -9.60 21.18
C MET A 100 24.33 -9.95 21.54
N LEU A 101 24.73 -9.82 22.81
CA LEU A 101 26.10 -10.07 23.25
C LEU A 101 26.55 -11.49 22.89
N GLY A 102 27.66 -11.61 22.15
CA GLY A 102 28.21 -12.88 21.68
C GLY A 102 27.40 -13.55 20.55
N GLU A 103 26.44 -12.85 19.96
CA GLU A 103 25.61 -13.38 18.89
C GLU A 103 25.84 -12.64 17.57
N GLU A 104 25.58 -13.35 16.47
CA GLU A 104 25.40 -12.79 15.14
C GLU A 104 23.91 -12.87 14.77
N ILE A 105 23.31 -11.76 14.38
CA ILE A 105 21.89 -11.67 14.09
C ILE A 105 21.68 -11.24 12.66
N ASN A 106 20.88 -12.02 11.95
CA ASN A 106 20.38 -11.67 10.62
C ASN A 106 19.09 -10.87 10.75
N LEU A 107 19.10 -9.64 10.24
CA LEU A 107 17.96 -8.70 10.28
C LEU A 107 17.03 -8.81 9.06
N LEU A 108 17.31 -9.71 8.13
CA LEU A 108 16.45 -9.93 6.96
C LEU A 108 15.14 -10.64 7.33
N PRO A 109 14.07 -10.50 6.51
CA PRO A 109 14.01 -9.64 5.33
C PRO A 109 13.91 -8.15 5.69
N LEU A 110 14.44 -7.30 4.83
CA LEU A 110 14.18 -5.87 4.83
C LEU A 110 14.13 -5.42 3.36
N GLU A 111 12.93 -5.25 2.84
CA GLU A 111 12.68 -4.85 1.46
C GLU A 111 11.38 -4.06 1.38
N GLY A 112 11.25 -3.22 0.39
CA GLY A 112 9.99 -2.52 0.13
C GLY A 112 10.08 -1.45 -0.92
N PHE A 113 8.91 -0.89 -1.20
CA PHE A 113 8.76 0.26 -2.07
C PHE A 113 7.61 1.15 -1.64
N LEU A 114 7.71 2.42 -2.01
CA LEU A 114 6.62 3.39 -1.99
C LEU A 114 6.61 4.12 -3.32
N TYR A 115 5.44 4.30 -3.90
CA TYR A 115 5.26 5.14 -5.09
C TYR A 115 4.01 6.01 -5.00
N HIS A 116 4.12 7.19 -5.56
CA HIS A 116 3.03 8.14 -5.73
C HIS A 116 2.94 8.56 -7.19
N TYR A 117 1.75 8.45 -7.77
CA TYR A 117 1.48 8.94 -9.13
C TYR A 117 0.05 9.46 -9.27
N SER A 118 -0.14 10.30 -10.28
CA SER A 118 -1.46 10.68 -10.79
C SER A 118 -1.64 10.15 -12.20
N ASP A 119 -2.88 9.94 -12.63
CA ASP A 119 -3.16 9.45 -13.97
C ASP A 119 -4.38 10.09 -14.63
N ILE A 120 -4.36 10.07 -15.96
CA ILE A 120 -5.51 10.33 -16.82
C ILE A 120 -5.85 9.05 -17.53
N THR A 121 -7.01 8.47 -17.22
CA THR A 121 -7.46 7.23 -17.80
C THR A 121 -8.57 7.46 -18.83
N LEU A 122 -8.38 6.93 -20.03
CA LEU A 122 -9.38 6.90 -21.10
C LEU A 122 -9.94 5.47 -21.22
N GLY A 123 -11.24 5.32 -21.07
CA GLY A 123 -11.91 4.03 -21.16
C GLY A 123 -12.91 3.96 -22.30
N TYR A 124 -13.07 2.77 -22.85
CA TYR A 124 -14.09 2.48 -23.87
C TYR A 124 -14.71 1.10 -23.69
N THR A 125 -16.04 1.06 -23.76
CA THR A 125 -16.82 -0.18 -23.74
C THR A 125 -17.14 -0.59 -25.17
N PHE A 126 -16.47 -1.60 -25.68
CA PHE A 126 -16.58 -2.08 -27.05
C PHE A 126 -17.88 -2.87 -27.29
N THR A 127 -18.25 -3.64 -26.29
CA THR A 127 -19.49 -4.44 -26.29
C THR A 127 -20.09 -4.41 -24.87
N ASP A 128 -21.28 -4.92 -24.70
CA ASP A 128 -21.90 -5.07 -23.36
C ASP A 128 -21.06 -5.95 -22.41
N LYS A 129 -20.13 -6.74 -22.97
CA LYS A 129 -19.30 -7.69 -22.21
C LYS A 129 -17.85 -7.24 -22.03
N PHE A 130 -17.30 -6.44 -22.94
CA PHE A 130 -15.88 -6.12 -22.96
C PHE A 130 -15.60 -4.62 -22.96
N SER A 131 -14.75 -4.17 -22.05
CA SER A 131 -14.21 -2.82 -22.01
C SER A 131 -12.70 -2.82 -21.78
N ALA A 132 -12.06 -1.76 -22.24
CA ALA A 132 -10.63 -1.52 -22.01
C ALA A 132 -10.40 -0.07 -21.62
N SER A 133 -9.29 0.18 -20.94
CA SER A 133 -8.82 1.51 -20.56
C SER A 133 -7.33 1.65 -20.78
N LEU A 134 -6.92 2.87 -21.06
CA LEU A 134 -5.52 3.27 -21.18
C LEU A 134 -5.29 4.45 -20.25
N SER A 135 -4.33 4.33 -19.35
CA SER A 135 -3.92 5.39 -18.43
C SER A 135 -2.58 5.98 -18.86
N PHE A 136 -2.50 7.29 -18.83
CA PHE A 136 -1.27 8.08 -18.95
C PHE A 136 -0.89 8.54 -17.55
N ILE A 137 0.29 8.16 -17.11
CA ILE A 137 0.75 8.28 -15.72
C ILE A 137 1.79 9.39 -15.59
N ALA A 138 1.61 10.22 -14.58
CA ALA A 138 2.54 11.21 -14.09
C ALA A 138 3.10 10.72 -12.75
N GLY A 139 4.35 10.26 -12.71
CA GLY A 139 5.02 9.80 -11.51
C GLY A 139 5.59 10.96 -10.70
N HIS A 140 5.30 11.01 -9.40
CA HIS A 140 5.71 12.10 -8.51
C HIS A 140 6.87 11.68 -7.61
N GLN A 141 6.73 10.56 -6.90
CA GLN A 141 7.71 10.07 -5.93
C GLN A 141 7.84 8.54 -6.03
N PHE A 142 9.06 8.06 -5.81
CA PHE A 142 9.34 6.65 -5.73
C PHE A 142 10.52 6.40 -4.79
N VAL A 143 10.42 5.38 -3.97
CA VAL A 143 11.55 4.82 -3.25
C VAL A 143 11.40 3.31 -3.22
N SER A 144 12.51 2.62 -3.42
CA SER A 144 12.60 1.19 -3.18
C SER A 144 13.95 0.83 -2.58
N GLY A 145 13.97 -0.24 -1.81
CA GLY A 145 15.20 -0.79 -1.26
C GLY A 145 15.05 -2.29 -0.97
N GLU A 146 16.10 -3.03 -1.21
CA GLU A 146 16.19 -4.45 -0.93
C GLU A 146 17.56 -4.75 -0.31
N PHE A 147 17.55 -5.30 0.89
CA PHE A 147 18.74 -5.78 1.55
C PHE A 147 18.96 -7.25 1.20
N SER A 148 20.05 -7.55 0.53
CA SER A 148 20.49 -8.92 0.26
C SER A 148 21.30 -9.51 1.41
N ARG A 149 21.95 -8.65 2.21
CA ARG A 149 22.62 -8.98 3.46
C ARG A 149 22.42 -7.85 4.46
N LEU A 150 22.06 -8.22 5.67
CA LEU A 150 21.99 -7.29 6.80
C LEU A 150 22.18 -8.08 8.09
N THR A 151 23.44 -8.20 8.50
CA THR A 151 23.85 -8.94 9.68
C THR A 151 24.57 -8.03 10.64
N ILE A 152 24.30 -8.19 11.92
CA ILE A 152 24.98 -7.49 13.01
C ILE A 152 25.54 -8.53 13.97
N SER A 153 26.77 -8.32 14.42
CA SER A 153 27.42 -9.14 15.42
C SER A 153 27.93 -8.31 16.59
N SER A 154 27.98 -8.90 17.75
CA SER A 154 28.56 -8.27 18.94
C SER A 154 29.51 -9.22 19.64
N GLY A 155 30.62 -8.73 20.18
CA GLY A 155 31.52 -9.49 21.03
C GLY A 155 30.84 -10.01 22.29
N GLU A 156 31.42 -11.05 22.93
CA GLU A 156 30.82 -11.74 24.09
C GLU A 156 30.52 -10.78 25.27
N TYR A 157 31.31 -9.72 25.39
CA TYR A 157 31.16 -8.72 26.45
C TYR A 157 30.81 -7.32 25.90
N GLY A 158 30.44 -7.22 24.60
CA GLY A 158 30.19 -5.97 23.95
C GLY A 158 31.46 -5.18 23.58
N GLU A 159 32.59 -5.85 23.53
CA GLU A 159 33.91 -5.29 23.23
C GLU A 159 34.13 -5.00 21.74
N SER A 160 33.28 -5.55 20.86
CA SER A 160 33.27 -5.22 19.45
C SER A 160 31.84 -5.22 18.91
N PHE A 161 31.65 -4.53 17.79
CA PHE A 161 30.40 -4.49 17.05
C PHE A 161 30.71 -4.59 15.56
N GLY A 162 30.27 -5.68 14.95
CA GLY A 162 30.44 -5.93 13.53
C GLY A 162 29.14 -5.78 12.77
N TYR A 163 29.24 -5.39 11.51
CA TYR A 163 28.12 -5.40 10.59
C TYR A 163 28.54 -5.89 9.20
N ASP A 164 27.61 -6.51 8.49
CA ASP A 164 27.72 -6.87 7.09
C ASP A 164 26.43 -6.44 6.39
N VAL A 165 26.54 -5.47 5.51
CA VAL A 165 25.40 -4.88 4.80
C VAL A 165 25.61 -4.98 3.29
N SER A 166 24.56 -5.36 2.59
CA SER A 166 24.45 -5.24 1.14
C SER A 166 23.03 -4.82 0.81
N VAL A 167 22.86 -3.61 0.31
CA VAL A 167 21.59 -3.02 -0.05
C VAL A 167 21.67 -2.36 -1.42
N GLU A 168 20.63 -2.56 -2.21
CA GLU A 168 20.38 -1.82 -3.44
C GLU A 168 19.11 -1.02 -3.27
N GLY A 169 19.09 0.20 -3.81
CA GLY A 169 17.89 1.02 -3.75
C GLY A 169 17.84 2.11 -4.80
N VAL A 170 16.65 2.66 -4.92
CA VAL A 170 16.32 3.74 -5.84
C VAL A 170 15.47 4.76 -5.11
N GLU A 171 15.81 6.02 -5.27
CA GLU A 171 15.05 7.15 -4.74
C GLU A 171 14.75 8.15 -5.86
N VAL A 172 13.50 8.62 -5.93
CA VAL A 172 13.05 9.60 -6.91
C VAL A 172 12.34 10.74 -6.22
N GLY A 173 12.78 11.96 -6.53
CA GLY A 173 12.23 13.21 -5.99
C GLY A 173 12.80 13.57 -4.63
N ASP A 174 12.36 14.71 -4.09
CA ASP A 174 12.78 15.22 -2.79
C ASP A 174 11.84 14.71 -1.68
N TRP A 175 12.35 13.82 -0.85
CA TRP A 175 11.59 13.19 0.23
C TRP A 175 11.49 14.05 1.49
N GLU A 176 12.46 14.92 1.76
CA GLU A 176 12.39 15.85 2.88
C GLU A 176 11.22 16.82 2.68
N ASP A 177 11.16 17.47 1.52
CA ASP A 177 10.05 18.33 1.15
C ASP A 177 8.71 17.57 1.12
N TYR A 178 8.70 16.30 0.73
CA TYR A 178 7.49 15.48 0.65
C TYR A 178 6.93 15.12 2.02
N ILE A 179 7.78 14.76 2.98
CA ILE A 179 7.39 14.38 4.36
C ILE A 179 6.98 15.62 5.15
N ASP A 180 7.74 16.70 5.06
CA ASP A 180 7.48 17.95 5.78
C ASP A 180 6.17 18.61 5.31
N ASN A 181 5.84 18.44 4.04
CA ASN A 181 4.60 18.91 3.45
C ASN A 181 3.57 17.77 3.31
N SER A 182 3.38 16.94 4.34
CA SER A 182 2.47 15.78 4.31
C SER A 182 0.99 16.11 3.98
N SER A 183 0.59 17.39 4.01
CA SER A 183 -0.64 17.87 3.38
C SER A 183 -0.68 17.66 1.84
N ASN A 184 0.47 17.44 1.23
CA ASN A 184 0.64 17.23 -0.22
C ASN A 184 0.21 15.84 -0.69
N LEU A 185 0.05 14.86 0.20
CA LEU A 185 -0.49 13.53 -0.13
C LEU A 185 -1.86 13.57 -0.84
N PHE A 186 -2.58 14.67 -0.73
CA PHE A 186 -3.91 14.79 -1.30
C PHE A 186 -4.03 15.86 -2.40
N PHE A 187 -3.35 16.97 -2.33
CA PHE A 187 -3.28 18.04 -3.34
C PHE A 187 -2.35 19.15 -2.84
N ASN A 188 -1.20 19.32 -3.45
CA ASN A 188 -0.32 20.44 -3.15
C ASN A 188 -1.04 21.74 -3.52
N ASP A 189 -1.37 22.60 -2.56
CA ASP A 189 -1.99 23.94 -2.71
C ASP A 189 -3.22 24.03 -3.66
N GLY A 190 -3.80 22.90 -4.08
CA GLY A 190 -4.97 22.84 -4.97
C GLY A 190 -4.71 23.32 -6.39
N LYS A 191 -3.48 23.43 -6.84
CA LYS A 191 -3.17 23.80 -8.22
C LYS A 191 -3.17 22.57 -9.12
N LEU A 192 -4.09 22.54 -10.09
CA LEU A 192 -4.10 21.51 -11.15
C LEU A 192 -2.75 21.41 -11.90
N GLY A 193 -1.90 22.44 -11.85
CA GLY A 193 -0.57 22.43 -12.45
C GLY A 193 0.39 21.44 -11.81
N ASP A 194 0.24 21.14 -10.52
CA ASP A 194 1.14 20.26 -9.80
C ASP A 194 0.91 18.78 -10.15
N LEU A 195 -0.26 18.44 -10.71
CA LEU A 195 -0.52 17.12 -11.32
C LEU A 195 0.40 16.83 -12.52
N PHE A 196 0.99 17.85 -13.11
CA PHE A 196 1.90 17.75 -14.27
C PHE A 196 3.36 17.99 -13.92
N ASN A 197 3.66 18.30 -12.65
CA ASN A 197 5.05 18.35 -12.19
C ASN A 197 5.47 16.91 -11.86
N THR A 198 6.22 16.28 -12.77
CA THR A 198 6.49 14.85 -12.74
C THR A 198 7.98 14.56 -12.72
N ASN A 199 8.37 13.57 -11.93
CA ASN A 199 9.71 12.99 -11.91
C ASN A 199 9.80 11.74 -12.79
N GLY A 200 8.69 11.38 -13.45
CA GLY A 200 8.64 10.24 -14.35
C GLY A 200 7.30 10.16 -15.07
N THR A 201 7.27 9.38 -16.14
CA THR A 201 6.09 9.18 -16.98
C THR A 201 5.82 7.70 -17.23
N GLY A 202 4.55 7.34 -17.38
CA GLY A 202 4.19 5.96 -17.57
C GLY A 202 2.89 5.74 -18.32
N VAL A 203 2.61 4.48 -18.53
CA VAL A 203 1.35 4.03 -19.13
C VAL A 203 0.88 2.75 -18.46
N SER A 204 -0.45 2.57 -18.34
CA SER A 204 -1.02 1.29 -17.94
C SER A 204 -2.28 0.96 -18.75
N LEU A 205 -2.58 -0.33 -18.83
CA LEU A 205 -3.77 -0.89 -19.47
C LEU A 205 -4.69 -1.50 -18.43
N GLY A 206 -5.98 -1.30 -18.60
CA GLY A 206 -7.04 -2.00 -17.90
C GLY A 206 -7.94 -2.74 -18.87
N LEU A 207 -8.35 -3.95 -18.50
CA LEU A 207 -9.26 -4.79 -19.25
C LEU A 207 -10.36 -5.30 -18.34
N ASP A 208 -11.61 -5.24 -18.79
CA ASP A 208 -12.73 -5.85 -18.09
C ASP A 208 -13.53 -6.73 -19.04
N TYR A 209 -13.89 -7.90 -18.54
CA TYR A 209 -14.84 -8.80 -19.18
C TYR A 209 -15.94 -9.16 -18.20
N LYS A 210 -17.19 -9.02 -18.61
CA LYS A 210 -18.38 -9.37 -17.84
C LYS A 210 -19.34 -10.19 -18.67
N ASP A 211 -19.97 -11.18 -18.06
CA ASP A 211 -20.98 -12.02 -18.71
C ASP A 211 -21.94 -12.63 -17.66
N GLU A 212 -22.90 -13.38 -18.12
CA GLU A 212 -23.84 -14.14 -17.28
C GLU A 212 -23.56 -15.64 -17.40
N MET A 213 -23.53 -16.32 -16.26
CA MET A 213 -23.35 -17.77 -16.19
C MET A 213 -24.13 -18.34 -15.00
N TYR A 214 -24.79 -19.47 -15.17
CA TYR A 214 -25.56 -20.16 -14.13
C TYR A 214 -26.62 -19.29 -13.41
N GLY A 215 -27.18 -18.29 -14.13
CA GLY A 215 -28.14 -17.34 -13.57
C GLY A 215 -27.55 -16.32 -12.60
N GLY A 216 -26.27 -16.10 -12.67
CA GLY A 216 -25.53 -15.05 -11.99
C GLY A 216 -24.67 -14.26 -12.96
N ASN A 217 -24.20 -13.10 -12.51
CA ASN A 217 -23.30 -12.21 -13.25
C ASN A 217 -21.87 -12.44 -12.78
N TYR A 218 -20.92 -12.51 -13.69
CA TYR A 218 -19.50 -12.52 -13.35
C TYR A 218 -18.74 -11.43 -14.09
N GLN A 219 -17.65 -11.01 -13.49
CA GLN A 219 -16.71 -10.06 -14.09
C GLN A 219 -15.28 -10.52 -13.77
N LEU A 220 -14.41 -10.34 -14.75
CA LEU A 220 -12.96 -10.47 -14.62
C LEU A 220 -12.33 -9.14 -15.02
N SER A 221 -11.33 -8.72 -14.26
CA SER A 221 -10.64 -7.44 -14.46
C SER A 221 -9.15 -7.63 -14.33
N VAL A 222 -8.40 -7.01 -15.23
CA VAL A 222 -6.95 -6.79 -15.12
C VAL A 222 -6.73 -5.30 -15.11
N ARG A 223 -5.97 -4.80 -14.15
CA ARG A 223 -5.65 -3.38 -13.96
C ARG A 223 -4.15 -3.21 -13.79
N ASP A 224 -3.67 -1.99 -13.99
CA ASP A 224 -2.29 -1.60 -13.75
C ASP A 224 -1.26 -2.44 -14.52
N LEU A 225 -1.66 -2.99 -15.70
CA LEU A 225 -0.74 -3.67 -16.59
C LEU A 225 0.12 -2.62 -17.29
N GLY A 226 1.20 -2.18 -16.63
CA GLY A 226 1.97 -1.04 -17.09
C GLY A 226 3.23 -0.79 -16.29
N PHE A 227 3.81 0.38 -16.51
CA PHE A 227 5.06 0.80 -15.88
C PHE A 227 5.13 2.32 -15.78
N ILE A 228 6.06 2.79 -14.94
CA ILE A 228 6.53 4.18 -14.86
C ILE A 228 8.03 4.17 -15.18
N ASN A 229 8.46 5.02 -16.10
CA ASN A 229 9.87 5.34 -16.30
C ASN A 229 10.16 6.63 -15.54
N TRP A 230 11.01 6.53 -14.56
CA TRP A 230 11.52 7.64 -13.77
C TRP A 230 12.69 8.32 -14.50
N ASP A 231 12.71 9.65 -14.49
CA ASP A 231 13.66 10.44 -15.25
C ASP A 231 15.04 10.41 -14.56
N GLU A 232 16.10 10.30 -15.34
CA GLU A 232 17.49 10.23 -14.86
C GLU A 232 17.83 11.41 -13.93
N GLU A 233 17.39 12.63 -14.27
CA GLU A 233 17.73 13.84 -13.51
C GLU A 233 17.12 13.86 -12.09
N SER A 234 16.09 13.08 -11.84
CA SER A 234 15.38 13.01 -10.54
C SER A 234 15.55 11.68 -9.81
N THR A 235 16.32 10.75 -10.38
CA THR A 235 16.45 9.38 -9.88
C THR A 235 17.86 9.11 -9.39
N ASN A 236 17.98 8.86 -8.10
CA ASN A 236 19.20 8.44 -7.43
C ASN A 236 19.17 6.92 -7.23
N HIS A 237 20.14 6.22 -7.79
CA HIS A 237 20.43 4.84 -7.46
C HIS A 237 21.54 4.77 -6.43
N PHE A 238 21.44 3.83 -5.51
CA PHE A 238 22.50 3.56 -4.57
C PHE A 238 22.70 2.06 -4.37
N GLU A 239 23.96 1.69 -4.21
CA GLU A 239 24.38 0.35 -3.84
C GLU A 239 25.40 0.49 -2.71
N ILE A 240 25.15 -0.16 -1.59
CA ILE A 240 26.08 -0.20 -0.46
C ILE A 240 26.45 -1.66 -0.21
N ILE A 241 27.73 -1.96 -0.34
CA ILE A 241 28.29 -3.25 0.05
C ILE A 241 29.44 -2.93 1.01
N ASN A 242 29.21 -3.18 2.28
CA ASN A 242 30.20 -2.94 3.30
C ASN A 242 30.12 -3.96 4.42
N SER A 243 31.27 -4.32 4.96
CA SER A 243 31.37 -5.10 6.19
C SER A 243 32.56 -4.58 6.99
N ASP A 244 32.32 -4.27 8.24
CA ASP A 244 33.37 -3.78 9.13
C ASP A 244 33.11 -4.24 10.56
N GLU A 245 34.16 -4.18 11.37
CA GLU A 245 34.12 -4.41 12.80
C GLU A 245 34.57 -3.14 13.49
N LEU A 246 33.65 -2.49 14.20
CA LEU A 246 33.95 -1.28 14.96
C LEU A 246 34.64 -1.67 16.27
N GLU A 247 35.84 -1.16 16.49
CA GLU A 247 36.53 -1.35 17.78
C GLU A 247 35.79 -0.61 18.88
N PRO A 248 35.81 -1.12 20.12
CA PRO A 248 35.15 -0.48 21.24
C PRO A 248 35.74 0.90 21.46
N ILE A 249 34.86 1.88 21.67
CA ILE A 249 35.30 3.23 22.06
C ILE A 249 35.91 3.14 23.45
N GLN A 250 37.22 3.34 23.55
CA GLN A 250 37.90 3.44 24.83
C GLN A 250 37.60 4.81 25.43
N ILE A 251 36.73 4.83 26.45
CA ILE A 251 36.46 6.05 27.21
C ILE A 251 37.50 6.16 28.32
N ASP A 252 38.61 6.80 28.01
CA ASP A 252 39.69 7.05 29.01
C ASP A 252 39.33 8.14 30.00
N ASP A 253 38.38 9.03 29.66
CA ASP A 253 37.95 10.13 30.50
C ASP A 253 36.48 10.50 30.23
N ILE A 254 35.60 10.17 31.16
CA ILE A 254 34.14 10.43 31.05
C ILE A 254 33.82 11.94 31.02
N ASP A 255 34.71 12.78 31.59
CA ASP A 255 34.52 14.23 31.64
C ASP A 255 34.88 14.95 30.31
N ASN A 256 35.50 14.23 29.36
CA ASN A 256 35.95 14.77 28.07
C ASN A 256 35.36 14.01 26.88
N ILE A 257 34.13 13.51 26.99
CA ILE A 257 33.41 12.91 25.83
C ILE A 257 33.12 14.02 24.83
N ASP A 258 33.92 14.08 23.79
CA ASP A 258 33.67 14.95 22.63
C ASP A 258 32.57 14.30 21.76
N SER A 259 31.39 14.91 21.73
CA SER A 259 30.28 14.44 20.91
C SER A 259 30.69 14.34 19.42
N ASP A 260 31.60 15.18 18.95
CA ASP A 260 32.01 15.21 17.56
C ASP A 260 32.80 13.95 17.17
N SER A 261 33.50 13.27 18.11
CA SER A 261 34.19 12.01 17.83
C SER A 261 33.22 10.82 17.63
N TYR A 262 32.08 10.84 18.28
CA TYR A 262 31.01 9.82 18.08
C TYR A 262 30.31 9.96 16.73
N PHE A 263 30.14 11.20 16.28
CA PHE A 263 29.47 11.45 14.99
C PHE A 263 30.42 11.30 13.80
N SER A 264 31.75 11.37 13.99
CA SER A 264 32.71 11.20 12.89
C SER A 264 32.71 9.77 12.31
N GLU A 265 32.30 8.76 13.08
CA GLU A 265 32.14 7.39 12.54
C GLU A 265 30.83 7.24 11.78
N LEU A 266 29.77 7.98 12.14
CA LEU A 266 28.53 8.08 11.35
C LEU A 266 28.76 8.81 10.03
N ASP A 267 29.61 9.86 10.01
CA ASP A 267 30.05 10.55 8.78
C ASP A 267 30.78 9.57 7.82
N THR A 268 31.40 8.52 8.35
CA THR A 268 32.03 7.48 7.53
C THR A 268 30.95 6.63 6.82
N LEU A 269 29.78 6.40 7.44
CA LEU A 269 28.66 5.71 6.82
C LEU A 269 28.00 6.57 5.73
N GLU A 270 27.91 7.90 5.93
CA GLU A 270 27.48 8.82 4.85
C GLU A 270 28.44 8.77 3.66
N GLY A 271 29.74 8.65 3.89
CA GLY A 271 30.74 8.51 2.84
C GLY A 271 30.61 7.23 2.00
N LEU A 272 29.91 6.21 2.50
CA LEU A 272 29.59 4.98 1.75
C LEU A 272 28.39 5.18 0.80
N PHE A 273 27.59 6.19 1.07
CA PHE A 273 26.42 6.52 0.27
C PHE A 273 26.87 7.37 -0.92
N GLN A 274 27.14 6.73 -2.04
CA GLN A 274 27.49 7.40 -3.30
C GLN A 274 26.40 7.18 -4.34
N PRO A 275 25.32 7.97 -4.29
CA PRO A 275 24.25 7.85 -5.25
C PRO A 275 24.75 8.25 -6.65
N TYR A 276 24.24 7.58 -7.66
CA TYR A 276 24.46 7.92 -9.06
C TYR A 276 23.13 8.11 -9.78
N LEU A 277 23.13 9.03 -10.75
CA LEU A 277 21.93 9.34 -11.51
C LEU A 277 21.78 8.34 -12.65
N GLU A 278 20.65 7.66 -12.69
CA GLU A 278 20.25 6.76 -13.77
C GLU A 278 18.72 6.68 -13.83
N SER A 279 18.17 6.60 -15.03
CA SER A 279 16.74 6.39 -15.20
C SER A 279 16.32 5.03 -14.63
N HIS A 280 15.15 4.97 -13.98
CA HIS A 280 14.61 3.73 -13.42
C HIS A 280 13.26 3.37 -14.03
N ARG A 281 13.05 2.09 -14.30
CA ARG A 281 11.78 1.58 -14.78
C ARG A 281 11.11 0.72 -13.70
N PHE A 282 10.02 1.22 -13.16
CA PHE A 282 9.19 0.50 -12.19
C PHE A 282 7.98 -0.12 -12.89
N VAL A 283 7.81 -1.44 -12.76
CA VAL A 283 6.64 -2.16 -13.25
C VAL A 283 5.55 -2.10 -12.19
N LEU A 284 4.38 -1.55 -12.55
CA LEU A 284 3.27 -1.45 -11.62
C LEU A 284 2.79 -2.84 -11.16
N PRO A 285 2.44 -3.00 -9.88
CA PRO A 285 1.86 -4.23 -9.37
C PRO A 285 0.51 -4.52 -10.05
N THR A 286 0.53 -5.36 -11.08
CA THR A 286 -0.66 -5.71 -11.86
C THR A 286 -1.71 -6.35 -10.97
N ARG A 287 -2.92 -5.82 -10.99
CA ARG A 287 -4.06 -6.33 -10.25
C ARG A 287 -4.95 -7.21 -11.13
N ILE A 288 -5.17 -8.45 -10.70
CA ILE A 288 -6.11 -9.37 -11.33
C ILE A 288 -7.23 -9.62 -10.32
N SER A 289 -8.47 -9.35 -10.72
CA SER A 289 -9.63 -9.53 -9.84
C SER A 289 -10.81 -10.08 -10.60
N GLY A 290 -11.74 -10.68 -9.86
CA GLY A 290 -12.98 -11.14 -10.44
C GLY A 290 -14.03 -11.40 -9.37
N PHE A 291 -15.28 -11.41 -9.81
CA PHE A 291 -16.38 -11.78 -8.93
C PHE A 291 -17.48 -12.55 -9.70
N PHE A 292 -18.23 -13.34 -8.94
CA PHE A 292 -19.48 -13.96 -9.35
C PHE A 292 -20.57 -13.57 -8.36
N ASN A 293 -21.61 -12.91 -8.85
CA ASN A 293 -22.77 -12.48 -8.05
C ASN A 293 -24.02 -13.23 -8.50
N LYS A 294 -24.77 -13.78 -7.54
CA LYS A 294 -26.01 -14.49 -7.81
C LYS A 294 -27.11 -14.11 -6.83
N ALA A 295 -28.28 -13.75 -7.39
CA ALA A 295 -29.50 -13.59 -6.64
C ALA A 295 -30.02 -14.91 -6.10
N VAL A 296 -30.56 -14.91 -4.89
CA VAL A 296 -31.14 -16.10 -4.23
C VAL A 296 -32.54 -15.80 -3.72
N LEU A 297 -33.39 -16.82 -3.77
CA LEU A 297 -34.74 -16.75 -3.20
C LEU A 297 -34.69 -17.15 -1.72
N SER A 298 -34.39 -16.17 -0.85
CA SER A 298 -34.29 -16.36 0.60
C SER A 298 -34.86 -15.17 1.35
N ASN A 299 -35.43 -15.41 2.53
CA ASN A 299 -35.87 -14.33 3.41
C ASN A 299 -34.69 -13.65 4.15
N LEU A 300 -33.54 -14.32 4.27
CA LEU A 300 -32.38 -13.85 5.01
C LEU A 300 -31.46 -12.99 4.15
N ILE A 301 -31.18 -13.43 2.93
CA ILE A 301 -30.28 -12.76 2.00
C ILE A 301 -30.93 -12.67 0.61
N ASP A 302 -30.59 -11.66 -0.14
CA ASP A 302 -31.14 -11.42 -1.48
C ASP A 302 -30.17 -11.87 -2.59
N ALA A 303 -28.87 -11.83 -2.29
CA ALA A 303 -27.81 -12.30 -3.19
C ALA A 303 -26.55 -12.69 -2.40
N TYR A 304 -25.63 -13.37 -3.07
CA TYR A 304 -24.26 -13.55 -2.62
C TYR A 304 -23.28 -13.23 -3.72
N THR A 305 -22.06 -12.80 -3.33
CA THR A 305 -20.93 -12.58 -4.22
C THR A 305 -19.74 -13.40 -3.74
N VAL A 306 -19.14 -14.17 -4.64
CA VAL A 306 -17.80 -14.74 -4.43
C VAL A 306 -16.83 -13.94 -5.26
N SER A 307 -15.72 -13.51 -4.69
CA SER A 307 -14.71 -12.72 -5.41
C SER A 307 -13.30 -13.16 -5.09
N PHE A 308 -12.39 -12.84 -6.00
CA PHE A 308 -10.96 -12.93 -5.77
C PHE A 308 -10.28 -11.64 -6.21
N ASP A 309 -9.14 -11.35 -5.58
CA ASP A 309 -8.29 -10.21 -5.87
C ASP A 309 -6.83 -10.61 -5.62
N HIS A 310 -5.95 -10.29 -6.58
CA HIS A 310 -4.53 -10.55 -6.48
C HIS A 310 -3.75 -9.39 -7.09
N ARG A 311 -2.77 -8.87 -6.35
CA ARG A 311 -1.76 -7.93 -6.84
C ARG A 311 -0.43 -8.67 -6.99
N ILE A 312 0.01 -8.84 -8.23
CA ILE A 312 1.30 -9.47 -8.54
C ILE A 312 2.40 -8.59 -7.95
N SER A 313 3.41 -9.20 -7.37
CA SER A 313 4.54 -8.55 -6.67
C SER A 313 4.22 -7.88 -5.33
N MET A 314 2.97 -7.98 -4.83
CA MET A 314 2.61 -7.48 -3.50
C MET A 314 2.02 -8.57 -2.60
N TYR A 315 1.22 -9.48 -3.17
CA TYR A 315 0.55 -10.54 -2.41
C TYR A 315 1.11 -11.90 -2.78
N ASP A 316 1.59 -12.65 -1.80
CA ASP A 316 2.03 -14.03 -2.02
C ASP A 316 0.82 -14.95 -2.30
N VAL A 317 -0.33 -14.63 -1.69
CA VAL A 317 -1.57 -15.41 -1.79
C VAL A 317 -2.72 -14.52 -2.26
N PRO A 318 -3.50 -14.94 -3.28
CA PRO A 318 -4.72 -14.23 -3.67
C PRO A 318 -5.70 -14.11 -2.51
N ARG A 319 -6.44 -13.01 -2.50
CA ARG A 319 -7.54 -12.78 -1.56
C ARG A 319 -8.83 -13.32 -2.14
N PHE A 320 -9.52 -14.18 -1.42
CA PHE A 320 -10.84 -14.70 -1.76
C PHE A 320 -11.87 -14.16 -0.78
N SER A 321 -13.06 -13.77 -1.24
CA SER A 321 -14.12 -13.33 -0.35
C SER A 321 -15.49 -13.88 -0.71
N LEU A 322 -16.33 -13.99 0.32
CA LEU A 322 -17.74 -14.30 0.22
C LEU A 322 -18.55 -13.18 0.88
N ASP A 323 -19.37 -12.52 0.10
CA ASP A 323 -20.23 -11.42 0.50
C ASP A 323 -21.71 -11.85 0.47
N LEU A 324 -22.47 -11.54 1.51
CA LEU A 324 -23.91 -11.76 1.62
C LEU A 324 -24.63 -10.42 1.56
N HIS A 325 -25.61 -10.30 0.70
CA HIS A 325 -26.31 -9.07 0.38
C HIS A 325 -27.72 -9.06 0.97
N LYS A 326 -28.12 -7.94 1.58
CA LYS A 326 -29.48 -7.69 2.03
C LYS A 326 -29.92 -6.28 1.68
N SER A 327 -31.01 -6.19 0.94
CA SER A 327 -31.57 -4.92 0.46
C SER A 327 -32.87 -4.57 1.20
N PHE A 328 -32.99 -3.29 1.54
CA PHE A 328 -34.21 -2.69 2.11
C PHE A 328 -34.54 -1.40 1.35
N LYS A 329 -35.46 -1.45 0.42
CA LYS A 329 -35.81 -0.32 -0.45
C LYS A 329 -34.60 0.19 -1.25
N GLN A 330 -34.06 1.35 -0.86
CA GLN A 330 -32.93 2.02 -1.50
C GLN A 330 -31.58 1.70 -0.82
N HIS A 331 -31.60 0.93 0.27
CA HIS A 331 -30.45 0.60 1.08
C HIS A 331 -30.05 -0.84 0.84
N GLU A 332 -28.78 -1.10 0.64
CA GLU A 332 -28.19 -2.44 0.55
C GLU A 332 -27.07 -2.55 1.58
N PHE A 333 -27.12 -3.59 2.37
CA PHE A 333 -26.10 -3.96 3.34
C PHE A 333 -25.42 -5.24 2.88
N ILE A 334 -24.10 -5.23 2.89
CA ILE A 334 -23.29 -6.35 2.46
C ILE A 334 -22.34 -6.71 3.61
N PHE A 335 -22.42 -7.96 4.04
CA PHE A 335 -21.52 -8.51 5.05
C PHE A 335 -20.72 -9.61 4.39
N GLY A 336 -19.41 -9.56 4.56
CA GLY A 336 -18.52 -10.52 3.93
C GLY A 336 -17.40 -10.97 4.85
N TYR A 337 -16.75 -12.04 4.40
CA TYR A 337 -15.55 -12.58 4.99
C TYR A 337 -14.54 -12.88 3.89
N HIS A 338 -13.28 -12.57 4.13
CA HIS A 338 -12.21 -12.87 3.19
C HIS A 338 -11.11 -13.74 3.81
N LEU A 339 -10.44 -14.48 2.93
CA LEU A 339 -9.28 -15.30 3.20
C LEU A 339 -8.16 -14.95 2.20
N GLY A 340 -6.92 -14.96 2.65
CA GLY A 340 -5.76 -14.59 1.83
C GLY A 340 -5.55 -13.09 1.73
N GLY A 341 -4.67 -12.67 0.83
CA GLY A 341 -4.15 -11.32 0.80
C GLY A 341 -3.18 -11.04 1.95
N LEU A 342 -2.78 -9.79 2.12
CA LEU A 342 -1.86 -9.37 3.19
C LEU A 342 -2.47 -9.55 4.58
N GLU A 343 -3.76 -9.30 4.72
CA GLU A 343 -4.48 -9.38 6.00
C GLU A 343 -4.78 -10.81 6.46
N LYS A 344 -4.40 -11.81 5.65
CA LYS A 344 -4.65 -13.26 5.86
C LYS A 344 -6.13 -13.63 5.93
N ASN A 345 -6.92 -12.93 6.72
CA ASN A 345 -8.38 -13.07 6.80
C ASN A 345 -9.02 -11.83 7.42
N GLY A 346 -10.32 -11.62 7.18
CA GLY A 346 -11.03 -10.49 7.76
C GLY A 346 -12.51 -10.42 7.42
N LEU A 347 -13.22 -9.67 8.25
CA LEU A 347 -14.60 -9.29 7.98
C LEU A 347 -14.60 -8.05 7.09
N GLN A 348 -15.60 -7.95 6.23
CA GLN A 348 -15.87 -6.76 5.44
C GLN A 348 -17.33 -6.35 5.56
N PHE A 349 -17.53 -5.06 5.51
CA PHE A 349 -18.85 -4.47 5.53
C PHE A 349 -18.95 -3.43 4.43
N LYS A 350 -20.07 -3.43 3.67
CA LYS A 350 -20.36 -2.42 2.66
C LYS A 350 -21.80 -1.98 2.82
N TYR A 351 -22.00 -0.68 2.69
CA TYR A 351 -23.32 -0.07 2.64
C TYR A 351 -23.48 0.68 1.33
N HIS A 352 -24.56 0.42 0.62
CA HIS A 352 -24.94 1.16 -0.58
C HIS A 352 -26.32 1.81 -0.40
N PHE A 353 -26.39 3.06 -0.77
CA PHE A 353 -27.63 3.80 -0.94
C PHE A 353 -27.85 4.08 -2.42
N ASN A 354 -28.99 3.64 -2.96
CA ASN A 354 -29.33 3.77 -4.37
C ASN A 354 -30.62 4.58 -4.51
N SER A 355 -30.50 5.79 -5.06
CA SER A 355 -31.61 6.64 -5.47
C SER A 355 -31.67 6.67 -7.00
N LYS A 356 -32.69 7.32 -7.56
CA LYS A 356 -32.86 7.43 -9.02
C LYS A 356 -31.64 8.00 -9.74
N ASN A 357 -30.98 8.98 -9.12
CA ASN A 357 -29.88 9.73 -9.74
C ASN A 357 -28.61 9.72 -8.91
N ILE A 358 -28.67 9.34 -7.63
CA ILE A 358 -27.55 9.39 -6.70
C ILE A 358 -27.32 7.99 -6.17
N GLN A 359 -26.07 7.57 -6.19
CA GLN A 359 -25.59 6.37 -5.50
C GLN A 359 -24.51 6.79 -4.52
N PHE A 360 -24.56 6.27 -3.32
CA PHE A 360 -23.54 6.46 -2.29
C PHE A 360 -23.10 5.09 -1.79
N SER A 361 -21.83 4.93 -1.57
CA SER A 361 -21.25 3.73 -0.97
C SER A 361 -20.27 4.07 0.15
N LEU A 362 -20.32 3.28 1.20
CA LEU A 362 -19.34 3.27 2.28
C LEU A 362 -18.94 1.81 2.50
N TYR A 363 -17.64 1.54 2.59
CA TYR A 363 -17.19 0.17 2.85
C TYR A 363 -15.91 0.13 3.67
N THR A 364 -15.74 -1.00 4.37
CA THR A 364 -14.48 -1.39 4.98
C THR A 364 -14.16 -2.83 4.58
N LYS A 365 -12.91 -3.11 4.27
CA LYS A 365 -12.45 -4.45 3.87
C LYS A 365 -11.79 -5.21 5.01
N ASN A 366 -11.50 -4.55 6.09
CA ASN A 366 -10.87 -5.16 7.25
C ASN A 366 -11.54 -4.62 8.52
N ALA A 367 -12.60 -5.30 8.94
CA ALA A 367 -13.33 -5.01 10.17
C ALA A 367 -13.13 -6.15 11.17
N ASN A 368 -11.87 -6.63 11.32
CA ASN A 368 -11.55 -7.79 12.17
C ASN A 368 -11.82 -7.53 13.64
N SER A 369 -11.86 -6.29 14.05
CA SER A 369 -12.44 -5.90 15.32
C SER A 369 -13.33 -4.68 15.12
N ILE A 370 -14.44 -4.64 15.84
CA ILE A 370 -15.27 -3.46 16.03
C ILE A 370 -14.45 -2.40 16.80
N ASP A 371 -13.46 -2.85 17.53
CA ASP A 371 -12.49 -2.05 18.23
C ASP A 371 -11.29 -1.75 17.31
N VAL A 372 -11.18 -0.49 16.91
CA VAL A 372 -10.09 0.05 16.08
C VAL A 372 -8.74 -0.25 16.69
N ALA A 373 -8.63 -0.19 18.00
CA ALA A 373 -7.39 -0.34 18.72
C ALA A 373 -6.78 -1.76 18.56
N SER A 374 -7.60 -2.81 18.58
CA SER A 374 -7.14 -4.20 18.49
C SER A 374 -6.94 -4.70 17.05
N SER A 375 -7.13 -3.86 16.04
CA SER A 375 -6.95 -4.22 14.63
C SER A 375 -5.52 -4.00 14.15
N ASN A 376 -5.02 -4.91 13.32
CA ASN A 376 -3.73 -4.79 12.65
C ASN A 376 -3.78 -3.89 11.41
N GLY A 377 -4.93 -3.35 11.07
CA GLY A 377 -5.08 -2.43 9.95
C GLY A 377 -6.53 -2.09 9.65
N TYR A 378 -6.69 -1.07 8.84
CA TYR A 378 -7.98 -0.55 8.39
C TYR A 378 -7.98 -0.29 6.90
N HIS A 379 -9.14 -0.51 6.31
CA HIS A 379 -9.42 -0.07 4.96
C HIS A 379 -10.82 0.53 4.92
N VAL A 380 -10.92 1.79 4.55
CA VAL A 380 -12.18 2.52 4.40
C VAL A 380 -12.29 3.09 3.00
N GLY A 381 -13.44 2.93 2.37
CA GLY A 381 -13.70 3.51 1.07
C GLY A 381 -15.06 4.20 1.02
N LEU A 382 -15.09 5.29 0.27
CA LEU A 382 -16.26 6.11 -0.03
C LEU A 382 -16.47 6.18 -1.53
N GLY A 383 -17.71 6.09 -1.97
CA GLY A 383 -18.09 6.29 -3.37
C GLY A 383 -19.35 7.16 -3.48
N LEU A 384 -19.34 8.06 -4.42
CA LEU A 384 -20.49 8.89 -4.79
C LEU A 384 -20.63 8.87 -6.31
N ALA A 385 -21.82 8.51 -6.80
CA ALA A 385 -22.11 8.60 -8.23
C ALA A 385 -23.39 9.43 -8.47
N TYR A 386 -23.34 10.29 -9.47
CA TYR A 386 -24.48 11.06 -9.94
C TYR A 386 -24.75 10.77 -11.41
N THR A 387 -25.98 10.34 -11.71
CA THR A 387 -26.41 9.97 -13.05
C THR A 387 -27.39 11.00 -13.60
N PHE A 388 -27.21 11.48 -14.82
CA PHE A 388 -28.04 12.46 -15.46
C PHE A 388 -28.31 12.15 -16.95
N LYS A 389 -29.43 12.63 -17.45
CA LYS A 389 -29.80 12.53 -18.87
C LYS A 389 -29.52 13.85 -19.55
N ASN A 390 -28.94 13.81 -20.76
CA ASN A 390 -29.05 14.98 -21.63
C ASN A 390 -30.55 15.22 -21.99
N LYS A 391 -30.97 16.45 -21.87
CA LYS A 391 -32.28 16.90 -22.35
C LYS A 391 -32.34 16.90 -23.86
#